data_425dec81ae373d409dfe3373b9d937b4
#
_entry.id   425dec81ae373d409dfe3373b9d937b4
#
_cell.length_a   1.000
_cell.length_b   1.000
_cell.length_c   1.000
_cell.angle_alpha   90.00
_cell.angle_beta   90.00
_cell.angle_gamma   90.00
#
_symmetry.space_group_name_H-M   'P 1'
#
loop_
_entity.id
_entity.type
_entity.pdbx_description
1 polymer ?
#
loop_
_entity_poly.entity_id
_entity_poly.type
_entity_poly.pdbx_seq_one_letter_code
_entity_poly.pdbx_strand_id
1 'polypeptide(L)'
;INSDAGATTQWQTNAITNPVAGKLVPAGYVDIKWTSANDLGEVKGYKLYVDDALVNTATSNSTQFEYYTTVVSRHKVYIIAEFTDGSSITSSTFYFYVTKKGLCVNNEMGKMLIPDDMNIGWYYNWGVNPFTYSCYTDIDYVPMIWGTNSERYISSIASKGYKYLLAYNEPDMGANVGGSNINVNTAINNWNKFLGYNFHLGSPAPALSPSWGIDNNTGGKWFRTFMNGIDHSTIDFIPLHCYYGT
;
A
#
# COMPACT_ATOMS: atom_id res chain seq x y z
N ILE A 1 37.90 -10.05 -3.37
CA ILE A 1 36.66 -10.69 -3.85
C ILE A 1 37.10 -11.93 -4.65
N ASN A 2 36.96 -13.13 -4.03
CA ASN A 2 37.07 -14.42 -4.71
C ASN A 2 35.69 -14.88 -5.22
N SER A 3 34.92 -13.97 -5.81
CA SER A 3 33.65 -14.32 -6.39
C SER A 3 33.82 -14.74 -7.83
N ASP A 4 33.20 -15.86 -8.20
CA ASP A 4 33.08 -16.25 -9.61
C ASP A 4 32.42 -15.06 -10.36
N ALA A 5 33.04 -14.65 -11.49
CA ALA A 5 32.55 -13.54 -12.32
C ALA A 5 31.08 -13.77 -12.73
N GLY A 6 30.66 -15.03 -12.87
CA GLY A 6 29.25 -15.40 -13.10
C GLY A 6 28.33 -15.04 -11.94
N ALA A 7 28.71 -15.32 -10.68
CA ALA A 7 27.91 -15.00 -9.49
C ALA A 7 27.74 -13.47 -9.31
N THR A 8 28.83 -12.72 -9.54
CA THR A 8 28.82 -11.26 -9.51
C THR A 8 27.86 -10.67 -10.53
N THR A 9 27.92 -11.11 -11.79
CA THR A 9 27.02 -10.65 -12.85
C THR A 9 25.57 -11.04 -12.55
N GLN A 10 25.32 -12.24 -12.02
CA GLN A 10 24.00 -12.71 -11.66
C GLN A 10 23.37 -11.84 -10.56
N TRP A 11 24.15 -11.53 -9.50
CA TRP A 11 23.63 -10.64 -8.45
C TRP A 11 23.35 -9.26 -9.01
N GLN A 12 24.27 -8.65 -9.76
CA GLN A 12 24.07 -7.33 -10.34
C GLN A 12 22.76 -7.24 -11.14
N THR A 13 22.46 -8.24 -11.95
CA THR A 13 21.27 -8.26 -12.81
C THR A 13 19.98 -8.46 -12.04
N ASN A 14 20.00 -9.26 -10.96
CA ASN A 14 18.82 -9.72 -10.24
C ASN A 14 18.76 -9.19 -8.79
N ALA A 15 19.59 -8.20 -8.44
CA ALA A 15 19.69 -7.71 -7.07
C ALA A 15 18.32 -7.25 -6.54
N ILE A 16 17.59 -6.45 -7.29
CA ILE A 16 16.30 -5.93 -6.86
C ILE A 16 15.18 -6.87 -7.31
N THR A 17 14.36 -7.29 -6.35
CA THR A 17 13.31 -8.30 -6.55
C THR A 17 11.90 -7.72 -6.44
N ASN A 18 11.75 -6.54 -5.82
CA ASN A 18 10.48 -5.81 -5.75
C ASN A 18 10.73 -4.29 -5.76
N PRO A 19 9.94 -3.49 -6.49
CA PRO A 19 9.00 -3.93 -7.53
C PRO A 19 9.76 -4.61 -8.68
N VAL A 20 9.09 -5.50 -9.43
CA VAL A 20 9.69 -6.06 -10.65
C VAL A 20 9.88 -4.95 -11.69
N ALA A 21 10.88 -5.11 -12.56
CA ALA A 21 11.21 -4.10 -13.58
C ALA A 21 9.99 -3.79 -14.47
N GLY A 22 9.69 -2.50 -14.63
CA GLY A 22 8.56 -2.02 -15.42
C GLY A 22 7.21 -2.05 -14.71
N LYS A 23 7.14 -2.53 -13.46
CA LYS A 23 5.88 -2.60 -12.72
C LYS A 23 5.29 -1.19 -12.51
N LEU A 24 3.96 -1.08 -12.67
CA LEU A 24 3.17 0.06 -12.25
C LEU A 24 2.75 -0.15 -10.79
N VAL A 25 3.07 0.79 -9.92
CA VAL A 25 2.74 0.75 -8.48
C VAL A 25 1.91 1.98 -8.09
N PRO A 26 1.07 1.88 -7.05
CA PRO A 26 0.34 3.03 -6.55
C PRO A 26 1.29 4.09 -5.96
N ALA A 27 0.88 5.36 -6.05
CA ALA A 27 1.52 6.45 -5.32
C ALA A 27 1.33 6.23 -3.81
N GLY A 28 2.37 6.51 -3.03
CA GLY A 28 2.41 6.27 -1.60
C GLY A 28 3.66 5.48 -1.23
N TYR A 29 3.50 4.45 -0.44
CA TYR A 29 4.60 3.61 0.04
C TYR A 29 4.88 2.47 -0.95
N VAL A 30 6.13 2.35 -1.39
CA VAL A 30 6.62 1.33 -2.31
C VAL A 30 7.66 0.48 -1.59
N ASP A 31 7.41 -0.83 -1.47
CA ASP A 31 8.41 -1.75 -0.93
C ASP A 31 9.49 -2.01 -1.97
N ILE A 32 10.72 -1.61 -1.67
CA ILE A 32 11.89 -1.98 -2.45
C ILE A 32 12.60 -3.11 -1.72
N LYS A 33 12.70 -4.28 -2.38
CA LYS A 33 13.33 -5.48 -1.83
C LYS A 33 14.48 -5.93 -2.73
N TRP A 34 15.50 -6.50 -2.10
CA TRP A 34 16.69 -6.99 -2.82
C TRP A 34 17.21 -8.31 -2.24
N THR A 35 18.00 -9.01 -3.01
CA THR A 35 18.71 -10.21 -2.57
C THR A 35 19.98 -9.85 -1.81
N SER A 36 20.34 -10.65 -0.81
CA SER A 36 21.62 -10.51 -0.13
C SER A 36 22.78 -10.71 -1.09
N ALA A 37 23.88 -9.95 -0.89
CA ALA A 37 25.14 -10.09 -1.59
C ALA A 37 26.16 -10.92 -0.80
N ASN A 38 25.76 -11.63 0.26
CA ASN A 38 26.67 -12.39 1.15
C ASN A 38 27.44 -13.50 0.42
N ASP A 39 26.88 -14.03 -0.68
CA ASP A 39 27.58 -15.03 -1.52
C ASP A 39 28.79 -14.44 -2.27
N LEU A 40 28.89 -13.10 -2.34
CA LEU A 40 29.99 -12.40 -3.01
C LEU A 40 31.07 -11.93 -2.05
N GLY A 41 30.81 -11.92 -0.75
CA GLY A 41 31.71 -11.47 0.30
C GLY A 41 30.95 -11.11 1.58
N GLU A 42 31.68 -10.81 2.64
CA GLU A 42 31.11 -10.36 3.90
C GLU A 42 30.52 -8.95 3.75
N VAL A 43 29.20 -8.84 3.70
CA VAL A 43 28.50 -7.57 3.50
C VAL A 43 28.53 -6.72 4.76
N LYS A 44 29.03 -5.50 4.64
CA LYS A 44 28.99 -4.46 5.66
C LYS A 44 27.62 -3.77 5.71
N GLY A 45 27.02 -3.52 4.54
CA GLY A 45 25.73 -2.85 4.42
C GLY A 45 25.35 -2.55 2.97
N TYR A 46 24.20 -1.90 2.81
CA TYR A 46 23.65 -1.53 1.51
C TYR A 46 23.33 -0.03 1.46
N LYS A 47 23.46 0.56 0.28
CA LYS A 47 22.99 1.91 -0.05
C LYS A 47 21.98 1.82 -1.18
N LEU A 48 20.76 2.28 -0.92
CA LEU A 48 19.67 2.30 -1.89
C LEU A 48 19.55 3.70 -2.50
N TYR A 49 19.51 3.74 -3.82
CA TYR A 49 19.33 4.98 -4.58
C TYR A 49 18.03 4.91 -5.39
N VAL A 50 17.26 6.00 -5.33
CA VAL A 50 16.12 6.26 -6.21
C VAL A 50 16.32 7.61 -6.88
N ASP A 51 16.23 7.63 -8.23
CA ASP A 51 16.45 8.83 -9.05
C ASP A 51 17.80 9.52 -8.75
N ASP A 52 18.84 8.71 -8.56
CA ASP A 52 20.21 9.09 -8.17
C ASP A 52 20.35 9.72 -6.78
N ALA A 53 19.28 9.84 -6.01
CA ALA A 53 19.34 10.25 -4.62
C ALA A 53 19.53 9.04 -3.69
N LEU A 54 20.46 9.13 -2.72
CA LEU A 54 20.57 8.14 -1.64
C LEU A 54 19.34 8.24 -0.75
N VAL A 55 18.49 7.21 -0.74
CA VAL A 55 17.23 7.21 0.04
C VAL A 55 17.30 6.34 1.28
N ASN A 56 18.23 5.39 1.33
CA ASN A 56 18.44 4.55 2.51
C ASN A 56 19.86 4.00 2.60
N THR A 57 20.34 3.83 3.84
CA THR A 57 21.52 3.05 4.20
C THR A 57 21.09 1.94 5.16
N ALA A 58 21.25 0.70 4.75
CA ALA A 58 20.78 -0.48 5.46
C ALA A 58 21.96 -1.33 5.98
N THR A 59 21.73 -2.04 7.08
CA THR A 59 22.69 -3.01 7.62
C THR A 59 22.80 -4.25 6.71
N SER A 60 23.83 -5.07 6.91
CA SER A 60 24.05 -6.31 6.17
C SER A 60 22.87 -7.29 6.18
N ASN A 61 22.05 -7.26 7.23
CA ASN A 61 20.91 -8.17 7.41
C ASN A 61 19.60 -7.61 6.83
N SER A 62 19.58 -6.36 6.39
CA SER A 62 18.38 -5.73 5.82
C SER A 62 18.37 -5.91 4.31
N THR A 63 17.26 -6.43 3.79
CA THR A 63 17.05 -6.64 2.35
C THR A 63 15.78 -5.99 1.85
N GLN A 64 15.27 -4.98 2.56
CA GLN A 64 14.09 -4.22 2.16
C GLN A 64 14.09 -2.80 2.73
N PHE A 65 13.40 -1.93 2.03
CA PHE A 65 13.13 -0.55 2.45
C PHE A 65 11.78 -0.09 1.89
N GLU A 66 11.00 0.57 2.73
CA GLU A 66 9.74 1.18 2.31
C GLU A 66 9.99 2.62 1.85
N TYR A 67 9.90 2.85 0.54
CA TYR A 67 10.12 4.15 -0.09
C TYR A 67 8.80 4.87 -0.30
N TYR A 68 8.68 6.11 0.19
CA TYR A 68 7.47 6.92 -0.01
C TYR A 68 7.65 7.87 -1.19
N THR A 69 6.70 7.84 -2.14
CA THR A 69 6.64 8.80 -3.25
C THR A 69 5.21 9.03 -3.74
N THR A 70 4.87 10.28 -4.03
CA THR A 70 3.63 10.66 -4.70
C THR A 70 3.87 11.21 -6.11
N VAL A 71 5.12 11.16 -6.57
CA VAL A 71 5.52 11.65 -7.89
C VAL A 71 5.11 10.63 -8.95
N VAL A 72 4.12 10.98 -9.77
CA VAL A 72 3.63 10.14 -10.87
C VAL A 72 4.61 10.23 -12.02
N SER A 73 5.56 9.30 -12.07
CA SER A 73 6.60 9.22 -13.10
C SER A 73 7.22 7.84 -13.15
N ARG A 74 8.18 7.67 -14.07
CA ARG A 74 9.13 6.56 -14.05
C ARG A 74 10.23 6.88 -13.03
N HIS A 75 10.46 5.97 -12.10
CA HIS A 75 11.54 6.05 -11.11
C HIS A 75 12.65 5.07 -11.45
N LYS A 76 13.88 5.54 -11.33
CA LYS A 76 15.09 4.74 -11.48
C LYS A 76 15.54 4.23 -10.11
N VAL A 77 15.91 2.96 -10.00
CA VAL A 77 16.41 2.40 -8.74
C VAL A 77 17.64 1.51 -8.98
N TYR A 78 18.60 1.59 -8.06
CA TYR A 78 19.74 0.69 -7.96
C TYR A 78 20.24 0.62 -6.52
N ILE A 79 21.01 -0.44 -6.21
CA ILE A 79 21.55 -0.66 -4.87
C ILE A 79 23.07 -0.91 -4.96
N ILE A 80 23.79 -0.44 -3.95
CA ILE A 80 25.22 -0.70 -3.77
C ILE A 80 25.38 -1.57 -2.53
N ALA A 81 25.98 -2.75 -2.68
CA ALA A 81 26.45 -3.54 -1.55
C ALA A 81 27.88 -3.15 -1.23
N GLU A 82 28.16 -2.79 0.02
CA GLU A 82 29.51 -2.50 0.55
C GLU A 82 29.99 -3.68 1.38
N PHE A 83 31.25 -4.10 1.17
CA PHE A 83 31.85 -5.22 1.87
C PHE A 83 32.82 -4.77 2.97
N THR A 84 33.11 -5.66 3.91
CA THR A 84 34.01 -5.38 5.05
C THR A 84 35.47 -5.18 4.61
N ASP A 85 35.85 -5.70 3.45
CA ASP A 85 37.19 -5.48 2.84
C ASP A 85 37.35 -4.11 2.17
N GLY A 86 36.31 -3.26 2.22
CA GLY A 86 36.29 -1.93 1.61
C GLY A 86 35.87 -1.91 0.15
N SER A 87 35.67 -3.06 -0.48
CA SER A 87 35.14 -3.14 -1.85
C SER A 87 33.62 -2.90 -1.88
N SER A 88 33.08 -2.68 -3.07
CA SER A 88 31.65 -2.55 -3.29
C SER A 88 31.22 -3.06 -4.65
N ILE A 89 29.95 -3.39 -4.78
CA ILE A 89 29.32 -3.79 -6.04
C ILE A 89 28.00 -3.03 -6.22
N THR A 90 27.72 -2.57 -7.43
CA THR A 90 26.50 -1.87 -7.78
C THR A 90 25.62 -2.77 -8.64
N SER A 91 24.32 -2.84 -8.31
CA SER A 91 23.34 -3.54 -9.12
C SER A 91 23.13 -2.88 -10.48
N SER A 92 22.58 -3.60 -11.43
CA SER A 92 22.00 -3.00 -12.62
C SER A 92 20.88 -2.03 -12.22
N THR A 93 20.73 -0.98 -12.99
CA THR A 93 19.61 -0.04 -12.85
C THR A 93 18.35 -0.65 -13.42
N PHE A 94 17.25 -0.51 -12.71
CA PHE A 94 15.95 -0.85 -13.25
C PHE A 94 14.93 0.26 -12.97
N TYR A 95 13.72 0.14 -13.52
CA TYR A 95 12.72 1.17 -13.46
C TYR A 95 11.38 0.60 -13.02
N PHE A 96 10.65 1.39 -12.21
CA PHE A 96 9.22 1.20 -11.92
C PHE A 96 8.44 2.49 -12.22
N TYR A 97 7.13 2.39 -12.31
CA TYR A 97 6.26 3.50 -12.65
C TYR A 97 5.26 3.73 -11.52
N VAL A 98 5.00 4.99 -11.18
CA VAL A 98 4.04 5.36 -10.12
C VAL A 98 2.78 5.93 -10.73
N THR A 99 1.62 5.50 -10.24
CA THR A 99 0.30 6.01 -10.62
C THR A 99 -0.55 6.34 -9.40
N LYS A 100 -1.46 7.32 -9.54
CA LYS A 100 -2.52 7.60 -8.54
C LYS A 100 -3.84 6.93 -8.88
N LYS A 101 -3.96 6.31 -10.06
CA LYS A 101 -5.21 5.71 -10.51
C LYS A 101 -5.50 4.40 -9.80
N GLY A 102 -6.71 4.29 -9.27
CA GLY A 102 -7.27 3.07 -8.71
C GLY A 102 -8.68 2.82 -9.20
N LEU A 103 -9.20 1.62 -8.96
CA LEU A 103 -10.56 1.22 -9.29
C LEU A 103 -11.34 0.79 -8.06
N CYS A 104 -12.63 1.18 -8.04
CA CYS A 104 -13.64 0.60 -7.17
C CYS A 104 -14.41 -0.42 -8.01
N VAL A 105 -14.33 -1.71 -7.70
CA VAL A 105 -14.88 -2.77 -8.55
C VAL A 105 -15.75 -3.70 -7.75
N ASN A 106 -17.06 -3.75 -8.04
CA ASN A 106 -17.95 -4.74 -7.44
C ASN A 106 -17.86 -6.11 -8.15
N ASN A 107 -18.51 -7.14 -7.59
CA ASN A 107 -18.46 -8.51 -8.11
C ASN A 107 -18.92 -8.64 -9.59
N GLU A 108 -19.89 -7.82 -10.00
CA GLU A 108 -20.37 -7.83 -11.39
C GLU A 108 -19.33 -7.24 -12.36
N MET A 109 -18.72 -6.12 -11.95
CA MET A 109 -17.67 -5.46 -12.72
C MET A 109 -16.36 -6.24 -12.65
N GLY A 110 -16.12 -7.01 -11.60
CA GLY A 110 -14.90 -7.82 -11.42
C GLY A 110 -14.67 -8.87 -12.51
N LYS A 111 -15.70 -9.20 -13.28
CA LYS A 111 -15.61 -10.09 -14.45
C LYS A 111 -15.14 -9.37 -15.72
N MET A 112 -15.09 -8.04 -15.71
CA MET A 112 -14.65 -7.25 -16.86
C MET A 112 -13.13 -7.24 -16.95
N LEU A 113 -12.60 -7.31 -18.16
CA LEU A 113 -11.19 -7.10 -18.42
C LEU A 113 -10.85 -5.63 -18.14
N ILE A 114 -9.74 -5.40 -17.43
CA ILE A 114 -9.17 -4.07 -17.27
C ILE A 114 -8.19 -3.87 -18.44
N PRO A 115 -8.42 -2.90 -19.32
CA PRO A 115 -7.46 -2.58 -20.38
C PRO A 115 -6.11 -2.14 -19.81
N ASP A 116 -5.02 -2.63 -20.38
CA ASP A 116 -3.64 -2.31 -19.92
C ASP A 116 -3.33 -0.82 -20.01
N ASP A 117 -3.92 -0.11 -20.97
CA ASP A 117 -3.73 1.32 -21.18
C ASP A 117 -4.43 2.22 -20.12
N MET A 118 -5.28 1.65 -19.27
CA MET A 118 -5.87 2.40 -18.16
C MET A 118 -4.83 2.84 -17.11
N ASN A 119 -3.69 2.15 -17.02
CA ASN A 119 -2.62 2.44 -16.06
C ASN A 119 -3.12 2.45 -14.62
N ILE A 120 -3.85 1.42 -14.22
CA ILE A 120 -4.39 1.21 -12.87
C ILE A 120 -3.32 0.55 -12.01
N GLY A 121 -3.00 1.17 -10.86
CA GLY A 121 -2.01 0.62 -9.91
C GLY A 121 -2.63 -0.13 -8.75
N TRP A 122 -3.89 0.14 -8.40
CA TRP A 122 -4.56 -0.48 -7.26
C TRP A 122 -6.07 -0.59 -7.47
N TYR A 123 -6.71 -1.46 -6.68
CA TYR A 123 -8.18 -1.56 -6.66
C TYR A 123 -8.69 -2.03 -5.30
N TYR A 124 -9.96 -1.78 -5.03
CA TYR A 124 -10.71 -2.40 -3.95
C TYR A 124 -12.09 -2.86 -4.42
N ASN A 125 -12.71 -3.77 -3.67
CA ASN A 125 -13.99 -4.40 -4.03
C ASN A 125 -14.97 -4.46 -2.85
N TRP A 126 -14.82 -3.56 -1.86
CA TRP A 126 -15.56 -3.52 -0.59
C TRP A 126 -15.42 -4.80 0.25
N GLY A 127 -14.51 -5.69 -0.09
CA GLY A 127 -14.31 -6.99 0.55
C GLY A 127 -12.93 -7.13 1.20
N VAL A 128 -12.74 -8.32 1.79
CA VAL A 128 -11.50 -8.69 2.48
C VAL A 128 -10.57 -9.54 1.62
N ASN A 129 -11.01 -9.96 0.42
CA ASN A 129 -10.24 -10.79 -0.50
C ASN A 129 -10.23 -10.20 -1.90
N PRO A 130 -9.10 -10.31 -2.62
CA PRO A 130 -9.01 -9.87 -4.01
C PRO A 130 -9.85 -10.76 -4.94
N PHE A 131 -10.08 -10.27 -6.15
CA PHE A 131 -10.58 -11.11 -7.23
C PHE A 131 -9.50 -12.09 -7.71
N THR A 132 -9.94 -13.25 -8.17
CA THR A 132 -9.05 -14.31 -8.70
C THR A 132 -8.87 -14.26 -10.23
N TYR A 133 -9.41 -13.22 -10.89
CA TYR A 133 -9.26 -13.05 -12.33
C TYR A 133 -7.85 -12.56 -12.67
N SER A 134 -7.28 -13.08 -13.77
CA SER A 134 -5.90 -12.79 -14.19
C SER A 134 -5.60 -11.30 -14.42
N CYS A 135 -6.59 -10.52 -14.86
CA CYS A 135 -6.43 -9.07 -15.04
C CYS A 135 -6.18 -8.27 -13.73
N TYR A 136 -6.34 -8.91 -12.57
CA TYR A 136 -6.09 -8.28 -11.27
C TYR A 136 -4.80 -8.73 -10.58
N THR A 137 -4.07 -9.71 -11.13
CA THR A 137 -2.89 -10.29 -10.47
C THR A 137 -1.74 -9.30 -10.29
N ASP A 138 -1.59 -8.37 -11.23
CA ASP A 138 -0.51 -7.38 -11.24
C ASP A 138 -0.93 -6.00 -10.70
N ILE A 139 -2.15 -5.89 -10.17
CA ILE A 139 -2.69 -4.67 -9.59
C ILE A 139 -2.79 -4.83 -8.08
N ASP A 140 -2.29 -3.87 -7.33
CA ASP A 140 -2.30 -3.94 -5.86
C ASP A 140 -3.74 -3.93 -5.31
N TYR A 141 -4.06 -4.93 -4.49
CA TYR A 141 -5.35 -5.02 -3.84
C TYR A 141 -5.34 -4.32 -2.49
N VAL A 142 -6.37 -3.50 -2.23
CA VAL A 142 -6.59 -2.83 -0.95
C VAL A 142 -7.82 -3.43 -0.27
N PRO A 143 -7.66 -4.30 0.73
CA PRO A 143 -8.78 -4.89 1.47
C PRO A 143 -9.53 -3.83 2.27
N MET A 144 -10.82 -4.12 2.55
CA MET A 144 -11.68 -3.26 3.34
C MET A 144 -12.36 -4.04 4.47
N ILE A 145 -12.36 -3.48 5.66
CA ILE A 145 -13.25 -3.86 6.75
C ILE A 145 -14.53 -3.05 6.62
N TRP A 146 -15.44 -3.54 5.78
CA TRP A 146 -16.66 -2.83 5.41
C TRP A 146 -17.52 -2.43 6.61
N GLY A 147 -17.60 -3.28 7.62
CA GLY A 147 -18.37 -3.07 8.83
C GLY A 147 -17.90 -3.96 9.98
N THR A 148 -18.55 -3.87 11.15
CA THR A 148 -18.12 -4.62 12.36
C THR A 148 -18.08 -6.13 12.17
N ASN A 149 -18.94 -6.69 11.31
CA ASN A 149 -18.93 -8.13 10.98
C ASN A 149 -17.66 -8.59 10.27
N SER A 150 -16.93 -7.67 9.63
CA SER A 150 -15.69 -7.96 8.91
C SER A 150 -14.45 -7.84 9.78
N GLU A 151 -14.53 -7.28 11.00
CA GLU A 151 -13.39 -7.10 11.92
C GLU A 151 -12.67 -8.41 12.24
N ARG A 152 -13.38 -9.53 12.27
CA ARG A 152 -12.80 -10.86 12.49
C ARG A 152 -11.74 -11.27 11.46
N TYR A 153 -11.66 -10.57 10.32
CA TYR A 153 -10.70 -10.86 9.25
C TYR A 153 -9.41 -10.03 9.34
N ILE A 154 -9.30 -9.06 10.25
CA ILE A 154 -8.14 -8.16 10.33
C ILE A 154 -6.83 -8.93 10.44
N SER A 155 -6.74 -9.90 11.36
CA SER A 155 -5.54 -10.72 11.54
C SER A 155 -5.18 -11.54 10.29
N SER A 156 -6.18 -12.10 9.59
CA SER A 156 -5.95 -12.86 8.35
C SER A 156 -5.55 -11.96 7.18
N ILE A 157 -6.03 -10.71 7.15
CA ILE A 157 -5.60 -9.70 6.18
C ILE A 157 -4.13 -9.35 6.42
N ALA A 158 -3.77 -9.07 7.67
CA ALA A 158 -2.39 -8.74 8.06
C ALA A 158 -1.40 -9.85 7.69
N SER A 159 -1.78 -11.13 7.88
CA SER A 159 -0.92 -12.27 7.54
C SER A 159 -0.66 -12.43 6.03
N LYS A 160 -1.47 -11.80 5.17
CA LYS A 160 -1.30 -11.81 3.70
C LYS A 160 -0.34 -10.74 3.20
N GLY A 161 0.11 -9.83 4.07
CA GLY A 161 1.09 -8.78 3.73
C GLY A 161 0.54 -7.67 2.84
N TYR A 162 -0.76 -7.40 2.88
CA TYR A 162 -1.32 -6.22 2.21
C TYR A 162 -0.78 -4.95 2.85
N LYS A 163 -0.48 -3.96 2.01
CA LYS A 163 0.16 -2.72 2.42
C LYS A 163 -0.81 -1.72 3.04
N TYR A 164 -2.04 -1.68 2.55
CA TYR A 164 -3.07 -0.75 2.97
C TYR A 164 -4.31 -1.50 3.47
N LEU A 165 -5.03 -0.89 4.41
CA LEU A 165 -6.33 -1.36 4.87
C LEU A 165 -7.32 -0.20 4.90
N LEU A 166 -8.46 -0.35 4.24
CA LEU A 166 -9.61 0.55 4.37
C LEU A 166 -10.46 0.11 5.57
N ALA A 167 -10.81 1.07 6.42
CA ALA A 167 -11.74 0.82 7.52
C ALA A 167 -13.21 0.96 7.06
N TYR A 168 -14.13 1.15 7.98
CA TYR A 168 -15.57 1.10 7.79
C TYR A 168 -16.10 1.95 6.63
N ASN A 169 -16.95 1.34 5.81
CA ASN A 169 -17.62 1.99 4.67
C ASN A 169 -18.89 2.72 5.12
N GLU A 170 -18.95 4.01 4.91
CA GLU A 170 -20.12 4.86 5.14
C GLU A 170 -20.84 4.53 6.46
N PRO A 171 -20.13 4.57 7.62
CA PRO A 171 -20.69 4.12 8.90
C PRO A 171 -21.85 4.99 9.38
N ASP A 172 -21.97 6.20 8.87
CA ASP A 172 -23.03 7.16 9.15
C ASP A 172 -24.33 6.87 8.39
N MET A 173 -24.31 5.96 7.41
CA MET A 173 -25.45 5.61 6.58
C MET A 173 -26.03 4.25 6.94
N GLY A 174 -27.35 4.13 6.80
CA GLY A 174 -28.07 2.87 7.04
C GLY A 174 -27.73 1.77 6.03
N ALA A 175 -27.81 0.52 6.47
CA ALA A 175 -27.51 -0.64 5.61
C ALA A 175 -28.44 -0.74 4.38
N ASN A 176 -29.65 -0.22 4.46
CA ASN A 176 -30.62 -0.18 3.35
C ASN A 176 -30.23 0.79 2.22
N VAL A 177 -29.24 1.65 2.44
CA VAL A 177 -28.72 2.62 1.47
C VAL A 177 -27.22 2.43 1.22
N GLY A 178 -26.65 1.27 1.56
CA GLY A 178 -25.27 0.90 1.23
C GLY A 178 -24.23 1.24 2.30
N GLY A 179 -24.62 1.84 3.43
CA GLY A 179 -23.72 2.14 4.54
C GLY A 179 -23.56 0.99 5.53
N SER A 180 -22.50 0.99 6.31
CA SER A 180 -22.28 -0.03 7.34
C SER A 180 -23.04 0.20 8.65
N ASN A 181 -23.70 1.34 8.81
CA ASN A 181 -24.58 1.67 9.92
C ASN A 181 -23.94 1.43 11.30
N ILE A 182 -22.82 2.08 11.55
CA ILE A 182 -22.06 1.90 12.78
C ILE A 182 -22.20 3.15 13.66
N ASN A 183 -22.68 2.96 14.88
CA ASN A 183 -22.64 4.04 15.87
C ASN A 183 -21.20 4.50 16.12
N VAL A 184 -20.96 5.79 16.17
CA VAL A 184 -19.63 6.36 16.30
C VAL A 184 -18.88 5.89 17.55
N ASN A 185 -19.57 5.73 18.69
CA ASN A 185 -18.93 5.21 19.91
C ASN A 185 -18.53 3.73 19.76
N THR A 186 -19.28 2.94 18.97
CA THR A 186 -18.89 1.57 18.62
C THR A 186 -17.63 1.58 17.79
N ALA A 187 -17.53 2.46 16.79
CA ALA A 187 -16.32 2.58 15.97
C ALA A 187 -15.09 2.99 16.80
N ILE A 188 -15.24 3.96 17.71
CA ILE A 188 -14.18 4.40 18.62
C ILE A 188 -13.72 3.23 19.51
N ASN A 189 -14.67 2.54 20.16
CA ASN A 189 -14.36 1.42 21.05
C ASN A 189 -13.67 0.25 20.33
N ASN A 190 -14.02 0.02 19.07
CA ASN A 190 -13.46 -1.04 18.24
C ASN A 190 -12.15 -0.66 17.54
N TRP A 191 -11.77 0.62 17.53
CA TRP A 191 -10.62 1.11 16.78
C TRP A 191 -9.32 0.36 17.13
N ASN A 192 -9.11 0.04 18.41
CA ASN A 192 -7.94 -0.72 18.86
C ASN A 192 -7.76 -2.09 18.18
N LYS A 193 -8.81 -2.67 17.60
CA LYS A 193 -8.72 -3.93 16.85
C LYS A 193 -7.94 -3.82 15.55
N PHE A 194 -7.81 -2.59 15.01
CA PHE A 194 -7.07 -2.30 13.79
C PHE A 194 -5.58 -2.06 14.04
N LEU A 195 -5.19 -1.84 15.30
CA LEU A 195 -3.85 -1.42 15.66
C LEU A 195 -2.89 -2.60 15.87
N GLY A 196 -1.58 -2.34 15.77
CA GLY A 196 -0.53 -3.33 16.00
C GLY A 196 -0.23 -4.25 14.81
N TYR A 197 -0.68 -3.90 13.61
CA TYR A 197 -0.39 -4.60 12.37
C TYR A 197 0.44 -3.74 11.41
N ASN A 198 1.10 -4.41 10.47
CA ASN A 198 2.03 -3.78 9.51
C ASN A 198 1.33 -3.33 8.22
N PHE A 199 0.19 -2.66 8.30
CA PHE A 199 -0.42 -1.99 7.15
C PHE A 199 -0.65 -0.52 7.44
N HIS A 200 -0.66 0.31 6.40
CA HIS A 200 -1.09 1.69 6.49
C HIS A 200 -2.62 1.72 6.60
N LEU A 201 -3.11 2.31 7.68
CA LEU A 201 -4.51 2.26 8.07
C LEU A 201 -5.26 3.51 7.64
N GLY A 202 -6.30 3.32 6.81
CA GLY A 202 -7.26 4.36 6.48
C GLY A 202 -8.30 4.56 7.59
N SER A 203 -8.70 5.82 7.83
CA SER A 203 -9.85 6.09 8.70
C SER A 203 -11.13 5.46 8.13
N PRO A 204 -12.22 5.34 8.91
CA PRO A 204 -13.55 5.15 8.34
C PRO A 204 -13.87 6.23 7.30
N ALA A 205 -14.63 5.88 6.26
CA ALA A 205 -15.03 6.78 5.17
C ALA A 205 -16.53 7.06 5.26
N PRO A 206 -16.97 8.11 5.97
CA PRO A 206 -18.39 8.49 5.99
C PRO A 206 -18.86 9.01 4.63
N ALA A 207 -20.14 8.89 4.35
CA ALA A 207 -20.78 9.39 3.14
C ALA A 207 -20.93 10.90 3.21
N LEU A 208 -19.95 11.64 2.66
CA LEU A 208 -20.02 13.09 2.58
C LEU A 208 -20.81 13.50 1.33
N SER A 209 -22.09 13.84 1.50
CA SER A 209 -22.92 14.37 0.43
C SER A 209 -22.83 15.90 0.38
N PRO A 210 -22.63 16.51 -0.79
CA PRO A 210 -22.60 17.98 -0.93
C PRO A 210 -23.90 18.66 -0.49
N SER A 211 -25.02 17.96 -0.59
CA SER A 211 -26.34 18.47 -0.19
C SER A 211 -26.51 18.61 1.33
N TRP A 212 -25.67 17.97 2.11
CA TRP A 212 -25.79 17.94 3.56
C TRP A 212 -24.95 18.99 4.28
N GLY A 213 -23.94 19.55 3.60
CA GLY A 213 -22.98 20.48 4.20
C GLY A 213 -22.11 19.83 5.28
N ILE A 214 -20.86 20.24 5.37
CA ILE A 214 -19.87 19.63 6.29
C ILE A 214 -20.28 19.81 7.75
N ASP A 215 -20.93 20.93 8.11
CA ASP A 215 -21.24 21.25 9.50
C ASP A 215 -22.57 20.66 10.01
N ASN A 216 -23.49 20.36 9.11
CA ASN A 216 -24.85 19.92 9.44
C ASN A 216 -25.18 18.51 8.98
N ASN A 217 -24.31 17.85 8.21
CA ASN A 217 -24.55 16.49 7.79
C ASN A 217 -24.18 15.47 8.89
N THR A 218 -24.85 14.34 8.87
CA THR A 218 -24.57 13.24 9.80
C THR A 218 -23.16 12.69 9.63
N GLY A 219 -22.65 12.64 8.40
CA GLY A 219 -21.32 12.14 8.06
C GLY A 219 -20.21 13.01 8.62
N GLY A 220 -20.27 14.33 8.43
CA GLY A 220 -19.29 15.26 8.99
C GLY A 220 -19.29 15.26 10.52
N LYS A 221 -20.47 15.22 11.15
CA LYS A 221 -20.59 15.11 12.60
C LYS A 221 -20.06 13.77 13.11
N TRP A 222 -20.38 12.67 12.44
CA TRP A 222 -19.92 11.34 12.79
C TRP A 222 -18.38 11.28 12.74
N PHE A 223 -17.79 11.74 11.65
CA PHE A 223 -16.34 11.71 11.45
C PHE A 223 -15.60 12.56 12.47
N ARG A 224 -16.07 13.77 12.74
CA ARG A 224 -15.47 14.66 13.76
C ARG A 224 -15.52 14.03 15.15
N THR A 225 -16.64 13.38 15.50
CA THR A 225 -16.77 12.68 16.79
C THR A 225 -15.81 11.49 16.85
N PHE A 226 -15.69 10.72 15.76
CA PHE A 226 -14.75 9.62 15.67
C PHE A 226 -13.30 10.11 15.87
N MET A 227 -12.88 11.11 15.12
CA MET A 227 -11.53 11.68 15.23
C MET A 227 -11.24 12.19 16.64
N ASN A 228 -12.17 12.87 17.28
CA ASN A 228 -11.99 13.35 18.66
C ASN A 228 -11.92 12.22 19.70
N GLY A 229 -12.35 11.02 19.36
CA GLY A 229 -12.37 9.85 20.25
C GLY A 229 -11.18 8.91 20.13
N ILE A 230 -10.27 9.12 19.18
CA ILE A 230 -9.11 8.27 18.94
C ILE A 230 -7.80 9.06 18.92
N ASP A 231 -6.67 8.34 18.96
CA ASP A 231 -5.36 8.93 18.69
C ASP A 231 -5.18 9.06 17.17
N HIS A 232 -5.02 10.28 16.66
CA HIS A 232 -4.86 10.58 15.24
C HIS A 232 -3.58 9.99 14.64
N SER A 233 -2.55 9.75 15.44
CA SER A 233 -1.30 9.13 14.98
C SER A 233 -1.48 7.68 14.52
N THR A 234 -2.63 7.08 14.82
CA THR A 234 -2.99 5.72 14.39
C THR A 234 -3.62 5.67 13.00
N ILE A 235 -3.81 6.80 12.34
CA ILE A 235 -4.37 6.91 10.99
C ILE A 235 -3.26 7.38 10.04
N ASP A 236 -3.01 6.61 8.98
CA ASP A 236 -2.02 6.94 7.96
C ASP A 236 -2.61 7.76 6.81
N PHE A 237 -3.91 7.56 6.51
CA PHE A 237 -4.61 8.30 5.45
C PHE A 237 -6.12 8.37 5.70
N ILE A 238 -6.78 9.33 5.05
CA ILE A 238 -8.23 9.56 5.17
C ILE A 238 -8.89 9.25 3.83
N PRO A 239 -9.63 8.13 3.69
CA PRO A 239 -10.49 7.89 2.54
C PRO A 239 -11.68 8.85 2.57
N LEU A 240 -12.03 9.40 1.42
CA LEU A 240 -13.17 10.31 1.29
C LEU A 240 -14.15 9.76 0.25
N HIS A 241 -15.44 9.74 0.62
CA HIS A 241 -16.52 9.54 -0.31
C HIS A 241 -17.10 10.89 -0.68
N CYS A 242 -17.20 11.18 -1.96
CA CYS A 242 -17.75 12.44 -2.46
C CYS A 242 -18.74 12.15 -3.58
N TYR A 243 -20.01 12.38 -3.30
CA TYR A 243 -21.08 12.25 -4.28
C TYR A 243 -21.38 13.62 -4.87
N TYR A 244 -21.07 13.79 -6.16
CA TYR A 244 -21.42 15.00 -6.89
C TYR A 244 -22.66 14.75 -7.73
N GLY A 245 -23.74 15.50 -7.45
CA GLY A 245 -24.91 15.58 -8.33
C GLY A 245 -24.62 16.55 -9.48
N THR A 246 -24.89 16.14 -10.71
CA THR A 246 -24.95 17.02 -11.89
C THR A 246 -26.31 17.68 -11.94
#